data_ac8bd74d7333c19278cf8da63a9e4a7e
#
_entry.id   ac8bd74d7333c19278cf8da63a9e4a7e
#
_cell.length_a   1.000
_cell.length_b   1.000
_cell.length_c   1.000
_cell.angle_alpha   90.00
_cell.angle_beta   90.00
_cell.angle_gamma   90.00
#
_symmetry.space_group_name_H-M   'P 1'
#
loop_
_entity.id
_entity.type
_entity.pdbx_description
1 polymer ?
#
loop_
_entity_poly.entity_id
_entity_poly.type
_entity_poly.pdbx_seq_one_letter_code
_entity_poly.pdbx_strand_id
1 'polypeptide(L)'
;MTKAQDHDAAVLYGYFRSSASYRVRIALNLKNIVVAQRYVHLRNGEQNLEAFRWINPAGLVPYWSEGEFNLGQSLAIIEYLDETHPEPPLLPKDPKARAIVREIAYAVACDIHPIGNLRILKRLTELGVDEVDRARWSKEWVEQGFAAIEARLAQTPGPFAYGDRPTLADICIVPQIFNARRFDADLAPFERIRQIEAEAMKLDAFVAAEPGRQPDAE
;
A
#
# COMPACT_ATOMS: atom_id res chain seq x y z
N MET A 1 -34.50 -22.14 14.26
CA MET A 1 -33.47 -21.12 14.40
C MET A 1 -32.36 -21.47 13.44
N THR A 2 -32.48 -21.01 12.20
CA THR A 2 -31.50 -21.20 11.14
C THR A 2 -30.33 -20.25 11.40
N LYS A 3 -29.13 -20.78 11.60
CA LYS A 3 -27.90 -19.99 11.58
C LYS A 3 -27.83 -19.27 10.23
N ALA A 4 -27.99 -17.95 10.23
CA ALA A 4 -27.55 -17.13 9.12
C ALA A 4 -26.07 -17.46 8.89
N GLN A 5 -25.77 -18.08 7.78
CA GLN A 5 -24.39 -18.25 7.34
C GLN A 5 -23.89 -16.85 7.01
N ASP A 6 -22.80 -16.48 7.67
CA ASP A 6 -22.06 -15.23 7.52
C ASP A 6 -21.40 -15.20 6.11
N HIS A 7 -22.22 -15.15 5.06
CA HIS A 7 -21.77 -15.13 3.65
C HIS A 7 -21.27 -13.74 3.21
N ASP A 8 -21.46 -12.71 4.06
CA ASP A 8 -21.12 -11.32 3.73
C ASP A 8 -19.90 -10.79 4.50
N ALA A 9 -19.22 -11.64 5.27
CA ALA A 9 -18.02 -11.21 5.99
C ALA A 9 -16.90 -10.90 4.99
N ALA A 10 -16.42 -9.64 5.01
CA ALA A 10 -15.36 -9.21 4.14
C ALA A 10 -14.03 -9.93 4.43
N VAL A 11 -13.30 -10.27 3.38
CA VAL A 11 -12.00 -10.95 3.42
C VAL A 11 -10.97 -10.12 2.66
N LEU A 12 -9.83 -9.84 3.31
CA LEU A 12 -8.66 -9.29 2.65
C LEU A 12 -7.65 -10.38 2.35
N TYR A 13 -7.37 -10.62 1.09
CA TYR A 13 -6.23 -11.44 0.65
C TYR A 13 -5.00 -10.54 0.56
N GLY A 14 -3.94 -10.91 1.28
CA GLY A 14 -2.74 -10.10 1.40
C GLY A 14 -1.47 -10.92 1.56
N TYR A 15 -0.36 -10.21 1.71
CA TYR A 15 0.95 -10.76 2.05
C TYR A 15 1.68 -9.74 2.94
N PHE A 16 2.32 -10.20 4.01
CA PHE A 16 2.90 -9.30 5.02
C PHE A 16 3.81 -8.23 4.40
N ARG A 17 4.72 -8.62 3.50
CA ARG A 17 5.69 -7.71 2.86
C ARG A 17 5.17 -6.90 1.69
N SER A 18 3.95 -7.16 1.21
CA SER A 18 3.38 -6.39 0.11
C SER A 18 3.08 -4.96 0.55
N SER A 19 3.76 -3.98 -0.03
CA SER A 19 3.50 -2.55 0.23
C SER A 19 2.06 -2.18 -0.12
N ALA A 20 1.48 -2.77 -1.16
CA ALA A 20 0.09 -2.55 -1.53
C ALA A 20 -0.90 -3.13 -0.50
N SER A 21 -0.61 -4.33 0.08
CA SER A 21 -1.41 -4.88 1.18
C SER A 21 -1.22 -4.06 2.47
N TYR A 22 -0.03 -3.56 2.73
CA TYR A 22 0.25 -2.68 3.86
C TYR A 22 -0.61 -1.41 3.82
N ARG A 23 -0.79 -0.79 2.65
CA ARG A 23 -1.71 0.35 2.46
C ARG A 23 -3.12 0.03 2.92
N VAL A 24 -3.68 -1.11 2.50
CA VAL A 24 -5.05 -1.50 2.87
C VAL A 24 -5.16 -1.79 4.36
N ARG A 25 -4.17 -2.46 4.97
CA ARG A 25 -4.14 -2.69 6.43
C ARG A 25 -4.15 -1.38 7.21
N ILE A 26 -3.36 -0.36 6.79
CA ILE A 26 -3.39 0.97 7.43
C ILE A 26 -4.80 1.58 7.33
N ALA A 27 -5.41 1.55 6.15
CA ALA A 27 -6.74 2.11 5.95
C ALA A 27 -7.80 1.42 6.83
N LEU A 28 -7.78 0.09 6.90
CA LEU A 28 -8.66 -0.69 7.79
C LEU A 28 -8.48 -0.30 9.25
N ASN A 29 -7.23 -0.19 9.71
CA ASN A 29 -6.93 0.20 11.09
C ASN A 29 -7.38 1.63 11.39
N LEU A 30 -7.13 2.59 10.49
CA LEU A 30 -7.57 3.99 10.65
C LEU A 30 -9.09 4.09 10.78
N LYS A 31 -9.81 3.23 10.06
CA LYS A 31 -11.28 3.18 10.07
C LYS A 31 -11.86 2.25 11.13
N ASN A 32 -11.02 1.56 11.91
CA ASN A 32 -11.42 0.53 12.87
C ASN A 32 -12.29 -0.58 12.24
N ILE A 33 -12.00 -0.95 11.01
CA ILE A 33 -12.70 -2.02 10.28
C ILE A 33 -11.95 -3.35 10.51
N VAL A 34 -12.63 -4.33 11.08
CA VAL A 34 -12.09 -5.67 11.32
C VAL A 34 -12.61 -6.61 10.24
N VAL A 35 -11.69 -7.31 9.57
CA VAL A 35 -12.00 -8.25 8.49
C VAL A 35 -11.20 -9.54 8.63
N ALA A 36 -11.69 -10.61 8.07
CA ALA A 36 -10.92 -11.84 7.93
C ALA A 36 -9.73 -11.59 6.99
N GLN A 37 -8.55 -12.10 7.35
CA GLN A 37 -7.38 -12.03 6.50
C GLN A 37 -7.02 -13.42 5.96
N ARG A 38 -6.64 -13.48 4.70
CA ARG A 38 -6.12 -14.67 4.02
C ARG A 38 -4.75 -14.32 3.43
N TYR A 39 -3.77 -15.12 3.75
CA TYR A 39 -2.39 -14.86 3.33
C TYR A 39 -2.09 -15.63 2.06
N VAL A 40 -1.42 -14.93 1.13
CA VAL A 40 -1.00 -15.47 -0.17
C VAL A 40 0.52 -15.23 -0.28
N HIS A 41 1.29 -16.28 -0.11
CA HIS A 41 2.74 -16.19 -0.01
C HIS A 41 3.40 -15.94 -1.37
N LEU A 42 3.74 -14.68 -1.66
CA LEU A 42 4.23 -14.25 -2.98
C LEU A 42 5.58 -14.85 -3.37
N ARG A 43 6.48 -15.09 -2.41
CA ARG A 43 7.80 -15.68 -2.70
C ARG A 43 7.69 -17.17 -3.07
N ASN A 44 6.72 -17.86 -2.50
CA ASN A 44 6.41 -19.25 -2.83
C ASN A 44 5.58 -19.37 -4.12
N GLY A 45 5.16 -18.24 -4.70
CA GLY A 45 4.40 -18.25 -5.94
C GLY A 45 2.92 -18.59 -5.80
N GLU A 46 2.37 -18.57 -4.59
CA GLU A 46 0.96 -18.93 -4.33
C GLU A 46 -0.04 -18.09 -5.11
N GLN A 47 0.30 -16.83 -5.45
CA GLN A 47 -0.50 -15.96 -6.30
C GLN A 47 -0.68 -16.51 -7.73
N ASN A 48 0.11 -17.50 -8.13
CA ASN A 48 0.04 -18.14 -9.45
C ASN A 48 -0.71 -19.47 -9.43
N LEU A 49 -1.05 -19.99 -8.24
CA LEU A 49 -1.82 -21.22 -8.12
C LEU A 49 -3.24 -21.03 -8.65
N GLU A 50 -3.78 -22.06 -9.27
CA GLU A 50 -5.12 -22.06 -9.85
C GLU A 50 -6.18 -21.64 -8.82
N ALA A 51 -6.06 -22.12 -7.58
CA ALA A 51 -6.96 -21.78 -6.49
C ALA A 51 -7.05 -20.27 -6.23
N PHE A 52 -5.91 -19.53 -6.25
CA PHE A 52 -5.94 -18.08 -6.07
C PHE A 52 -6.30 -17.36 -7.37
N ARG A 53 -5.87 -17.87 -8.52
CA ARG A 53 -6.24 -17.32 -9.84
C ARG A 53 -7.74 -17.41 -10.13
N TRP A 54 -8.42 -18.39 -9.56
CA TRP A 54 -9.88 -18.47 -9.59
C TRP A 54 -10.53 -17.32 -8.82
N ILE A 55 -9.95 -16.93 -7.67
CA ILE A 55 -10.42 -15.80 -6.85
C ILE A 55 -10.06 -14.47 -7.51
N ASN A 56 -8.80 -14.32 -7.90
CA ASN A 56 -8.26 -13.12 -8.56
C ASN A 56 -7.45 -13.49 -9.81
N PRO A 57 -8.05 -13.38 -11.00
CA PRO A 57 -7.35 -13.69 -12.27
C PRO A 57 -6.07 -12.89 -12.50
N ALA A 58 -5.92 -11.69 -11.89
CA ALA A 58 -4.72 -10.89 -11.98
C ALA A 58 -3.52 -11.51 -11.22
N GLY A 59 -3.77 -12.40 -10.22
CA GLY A 59 -2.73 -12.99 -9.38
C GLY A 59 -1.94 -11.97 -8.60
N LEU A 60 -2.61 -10.97 -8.05
CA LEU A 60 -2.00 -9.87 -7.30
C LEU A 60 -2.69 -9.71 -5.94
N VAL A 61 -1.94 -9.21 -4.96
CA VAL A 61 -2.47 -8.77 -3.67
C VAL A 61 -2.20 -7.29 -3.49
N PRO A 62 -3.05 -6.53 -2.74
CA PRO A 62 -4.24 -6.98 -2.03
C PRO A 62 -5.42 -7.31 -2.95
N TYR A 63 -6.32 -8.14 -2.45
CA TYR A 63 -7.60 -8.41 -3.08
C TYR A 63 -8.68 -8.45 -1.99
N TRP A 64 -9.78 -7.75 -2.21
CA TRP A 64 -10.93 -7.66 -1.34
C TRP A 64 -12.06 -8.54 -1.85
N SER A 65 -12.71 -9.27 -0.96
CA SER A 65 -13.87 -10.07 -1.29
C SER A 65 -14.95 -9.88 -0.22
N GLU A 66 -16.15 -9.52 -0.62
CA GLU A 66 -17.29 -9.25 0.25
C GLU A 66 -18.57 -9.76 -0.41
N GLY A 67 -19.02 -10.94 -0.02
CA GLY A 67 -20.09 -11.65 -0.71
C GLY A 67 -19.74 -11.90 -2.19
N GLU A 68 -20.56 -11.39 -3.10
CA GLU A 68 -20.32 -11.46 -4.54
C GLU A 68 -19.45 -10.30 -5.06
N PHE A 69 -19.23 -9.26 -4.24
CA PHE A 69 -18.41 -8.12 -4.60
C PHE A 69 -16.93 -8.42 -4.39
N ASN A 70 -16.14 -8.23 -5.44
CA ASN A 70 -14.72 -8.50 -5.45
C ASN A 70 -13.96 -7.32 -6.06
N LEU A 71 -12.84 -6.93 -5.43
CA LEU A 71 -12.10 -5.73 -5.83
C LEU A 71 -10.59 -5.93 -5.67
N GLY A 72 -9.84 -5.68 -6.74
CA GLY A 72 -8.40 -5.54 -6.73
C GLY A 72 -7.97 -4.08 -6.62
N GLN A 73 -6.64 -3.85 -6.63
CA GLN A 73 -6.00 -2.53 -6.54
C GLN A 73 -6.17 -1.85 -5.18
N SER A 74 -5.03 -1.64 -4.49
CA SER A 74 -5.03 -1.07 -3.13
C SER A 74 -5.75 0.26 -3.03
N LEU A 75 -5.60 1.15 -4.01
CA LEU A 75 -6.24 2.47 -3.98
C LEU A 75 -7.75 2.35 -4.17
N ALA A 76 -8.21 1.50 -5.09
CA ALA A 76 -9.65 1.27 -5.29
C ALA A 76 -10.30 0.69 -4.03
N ILE A 77 -9.64 -0.27 -3.36
CA ILE A 77 -10.11 -0.83 -2.08
C ILE A 77 -10.19 0.27 -1.02
N ILE A 78 -9.17 1.11 -0.89
CA ILE A 78 -9.13 2.18 0.11
C ILE A 78 -10.19 3.24 -0.17
N GLU A 79 -10.39 3.65 -1.41
CA GLU A 79 -11.44 4.61 -1.77
C GLU A 79 -12.84 4.02 -1.57
N TYR A 80 -13.06 2.73 -1.90
CA TYR A 80 -14.30 2.03 -1.56
C TYR A 80 -14.57 2.03 -0.05
N LEU A 81 -13.55 1.73 0.76
CA LEU A 81 -13.67 1.79 2.23
C LEU A 81 -13.93 3.22 2.72
N ASP A 82 -13.36 4.24 2.08
CA ASP A 82 -13.58 5.64 2.45
C ASP A 82 -15.00 6.11 2.12
N GLU A 83 -15.59 5.63 1.02
CA GLU A 83 -16.95 5.95 0.62
C GLU A 83 -18.01 5.21 1.46
N THR A 84 -17.76 3.93 1.78
CA THR A 84 -18.69 3.11 2.57
C THR A 84 -18.58 3.34 4.08
N HIS A 85 -17.43 3.80 4.55
CA HIS A 85 -17.13 4.13 5.94
C HIS A 85 -16.51 5.54 6.00
N PRO A 86 -17.30 6.61 5.86
CA PRO A 86 -16.77 7.96 5.60
C PRO A 86 -15.97 8.58 6.75
N GLU A 87 -16.04 8.03 7.96
CA GLU A 87 -15.32 8.56 9.12
C GLU A 87 -14.29 7.58 9.69
N PRO A 88 -13.08 8.03 9.98
CA PRO A 88 -12.48 9.31 9.58
C PRO A 88 -12.20 9.36 8.07
N PRO A 89 -12.35 10.53 7.40
CA PRO A 89 -12.12 10.62 5.96
C PRO A 89 -10.63 10.49 5.62
N LEU A 90 -10.31 9.72 4.59
CA LEU A 90 -8.95 9.54 4.06
C LEU A 90 -8.68 10.48 2.88
N LEU A 91 -9.70 11.13 2.36
CA LEU A 91 -9.61 12.15 1.32
C LEU A 91 -10.26 13.46 1.77
N PRO A 92 -9.64 14.62 1.51
CA PRO A 92 -10.23 15.92 1.79
C PRO A 92 -11.56 16.14 1.06
N LYS A 93 -12.46 16.96 1.64
CA LYS A 93 -13.72 17.33 0.99
C LYS A 93 -13.52 18.33 -0.17
N ASP A 94 -12.56 19.25 -0.02
CA ASP A 94 -12.23 20.20 -1.07
C ASP A 94 -11.65 19.50 -2.31
N PRO A 95 -12.18 19.73 -3.51
CA PRO A 95 -11.74 19.05 -4.72
C PRO A 95 -10.26 19.26 -5.08
N LYS A 96 -9.71 20.45 -4.81
CA LYS A 96 -8.31 20.76 -5.11
C LYS A 96 -7.38 20.02 -4.13
N ALA A 97 -7.70 20.08 -2.84
CA ALA A 97 -6.96 19.32 -1.82
C ALA A 97 -7.02 17.83 -2.09
N ARG A 98 -8.19 17.29 -2.45
CA ARG A 98 -8.40 15.89 -2.83
C ARG A 98 -7.55 15.50 -4.04
N ALA A 99 -7.47 16.36 -5.04
CA ALA A 99 -6.64 16.12 -6.23
C ALA A 99 -5.16 16.06 -5.89
N ILE A 100 -4.67 16.92 -4.99
CA ILE A 100 -3.29 16.93 -4.51
C ILE A 100 -2.97 15.62 -3.73
N VAL A 101 -3.86 15.21 -2.84
CA VAL A 101 -3.69 13.94 -2.10
C VAL A 101 -3.62 12.75 -3.06
N ARG A 102 -4.50 12.70 -4.07
CA ARG A 102 -4.46 11.65 -5.09
C ARG A 102 -3.23 11.71 -5.98
N GLU A 103 -2.77 12.91 -6.37
CA GLU A 103 -1.53 13.10 -7.13
C GLU A 103 -0.35 12.40 -6.43
N ILE A 104 -0.15 12.66 -5.13
CA ILE A 104 0.91 12.06 -4.34
C ILE A 104 0.71 10.54 -4.20
N ALA A 105 -0.50 10.10 -3.90
CA ALA A 105 -0.81 8.68 -3.77
C ALA A 105 -0.58 7.91 -5.07
N TYR A 106 -0.94 8.50 -6.22
CA TYR A 106 -0.79 7.88 -7.54
C TYR A 106 0.68 7.90 -7.99
N ALA A 107 1.45 8.93 -7.69
CA ALA A 107 2.89 8.92 -7.93
C ALA A 107 3.56 7.70 -7.26
N VAL A 108 3.17 7.38 -6.02
CA VAL A 108 3.65 6.15 -5.37
C VAL A 108 3.08 4.89 -6.04
N ALA A 109 1.78 4.82 -6.26
CA ALA A 109 1.11 3.58 -6.64
C ALA A 109 1.23 3.25 -8.13
N CYS A 110 1.40 4.24 -9.01
CA CYS A 110 1.44 4.06 -10.45
C CYS A 110 2.85 4.21 -11.04
N ASP A 111 3.71 5.05 -10.42
CA ASP A 111 4.99 5.38 -11.03
C ASP A 111 6.18 4.76 -10.28
N ILE A 112 6.12 4.61 -8.95
CA ILE A 112 7.22 4.05 -8.16
C ILE A 112 7.01 2.55 -7.90
N HIS A 113 5.94 2.19 -7.19
CA HIS A 113 5.70 0.83 -6.71
C HIS A 113 5.68 -0.24 -7.81
N PRO A 114 5.02 -0.04 -8.98
CA PRO A 114 4.92 -1.08 -10.01
C PRO A 114 6.27 -1.47 -10.60
N ILE A 115 7.20 -0.54 -10.70
CA ILE A 115 8.52 -0.74 -11.33
C ILE A 115 9.42 -1.65 -10.48
N GLY A 116 9.31 -1.58 -9.15
CA GLY A 116 9.99 -2.46 -8.20
C GLY A 116 9.19 -3.70 -7.80
N ASN A 117 8.08 -4.00 -8.47
CA ASN A 117 7.24 -5.14 -8.13
C ASN A 117 7.94 -6.48 -8.43
N LEU A 118 7.68 -7.50 -7.61
CA LEU A 118 8.27 -8.84 -7.72
C LEU A 118 8.20 -9.43 -9.13
N ARG A 119 7.08 -9.26 -9.85
CA ARG A 119 6.91 -9.74 -11.22
C ARG A 119 7.87 -9.06 -12.21
N ILE A 120 8.14 -7.75 -12.01
CA ILE A 120 9.07 -6.99 -12.85
C ILE A 120 10.50 -7.42 -12.55
N LEU A 121 10.87 -7.51 -11.26
CA LEU A 121 12.21 -7.96 -10.86
C LEU A 121 12.49 -9.40 -11.34
N LYS A 122 11.49 -10.29 -11.30
CA LYS A 122 11.60 -11.62 -11.87
C LYS A 122 11.82 -11.56 -13.40
N ARG A 123 11.07 -10.71 -14.10
CA ARG A 123 11.26 -10.55 -15.54
C ARG A 123 12.64 -10.01 -15.89
N LEU A 124 13.17 -9.06 -15.12
CA LEU A 124 14.54 -8.58 -15.31
C LEU A 124 15.56 -9.71 -15.11
N THR A 125 15.37 -10.60 -14.14
CA THR A 125 16.20 -11.80 -13.99
C THR A 125 16.17 -12.70 -15.24
N GLU A 126 14.98 -12.96 -15.78
CA GLU A 126 14.80 -13.75 -17.00
C GLU A 126 15.47 -13.12 -18.23
N LEU A 127 15.62 -11.79 -18.23
CA LEU A 127 16.32 -11.02 -19.26
C LEU A 127 17.84 -10.94 -19.02
N GLY A 128 18.36 -11.60 -17.98
CA GLY A 128 19.78 -11.65 -17.68
C GLY A 128 20.32 -10.50 -16.83
N VAL A 129 19.43 -9.66 -16.26
CA VAL A 129 19.86 -8.60 -15.33
C VAL A 129 20.23 -9.23 -13.99
N ASP A 130 21.44 -8.98 -13.50
CA ASP A 130 21.94 -9.55 -12.26
C ASP A 130 21.29 -8.94 -11.02
N GLU A 131 21.61 -9.47 -9.84
CA GLU A 131 21.00 -9.04 -8.58
C GLU A 131 21.38 -7.61 -8.21
N VAL A 132 22.63 -7.22 -8.46
CA VAL A 132 23.15 -5.86 -8.16
C VAL A 132 22.42 -4.81 -9.00
N ASP A 133 22.27 -5.07 -10.29
CA ASP A 133 21.58 -4.16 -11.20
C ASP A 133 20.08 -4.09 -10.93
N ARG A 134 19.44 -5.20 -10.53
CA ARG A 134 18.03 -5.16 -10.09
C ARG A 134 17.84 -4.37 -8.79
N ALA A 135 18.78 -4.46 -7.85
CA ALA A 135 18.73 -3.64 -6.63
C ALA A 135 18.92 -2.16 -6.98
N ARG A 136 19.90 -1.85 -7.84
CA ARG A 136 20.12 -0.48 -8.35
C ARG A 136 18.89 0.06 -9.06
N TRP A 137 18.28 -0.71 -9.95
CA TRP A 137 17.02 -0.38 -10.62
C TRP A 137 15.94 0.04 -9.63
N SER A 138 15.69 -0.77 -8.60
CA SER A 138 14.67 -0.46 -7.61
C SER A 138 14.99 0.79 -6.79
N LYS A 139 16.26 0.96 -6.40
CA LYS A 139 16.75 2.13 -5.69
C LYS A 139 16.55 3.42 -6.48
N GLU A 140 17.03 3.45 -7.71
CA GLU A 140 16.97 4.63 -8.59
C GLU A 140 15.54 5.11 -8.83
N TRP A 141 14.61 4.18 -9.12
CA TRP A 141 13.21 4.55 -9.34
C TRP A 141 12.52 5.05 -8.07
N VAL A 142 12.88 4.51 -6.91
CA VAL A 142 12.36 5.01 -5.62
C VAL A 142 12.89 6.41 -5.35
N GLU A 143 14.20 6.63 -5.47
CA GLU A 143 14.83 7.93 -5.19
C GLU A 143 14.33 9.02 -6.16
N GLN A 144 14.20 8.69 -7.44
CA GLN A 144 13.67 9.61 -8.45
C GLN A 144 12.21 9.99 -8.16
N GLY A 145 11.38 9.02 -7.83
CA GLY A 145 9.98 9.27 -7.49
C GLY A 145 9.83 10.05 -6.17
N PHE A 146 10.64 9.73 -5.17
CA PHE A 146 10.65 10.45 -3.90
C PHE A 146 11.11 11.90 -4.05
N ALA A 147 12.04 12.20 -4.96
CA ALA A 147 12.44 13.57 -5.24
C ALA A 147 11.28 14.42 -5.75
N ALA A 148 10.45 13.87 -6.65
CA ALA A 148 9.25 14.55 -7.14
C ALA A 148 8.20 14.73 -6.04
N ILE A 149 7.97 13.70 -5.22
CA ILE A 149 7.03 13.75 -4.09
C ILE A 149 7.50 14.75 -3.04
N GLU A 150 8.78 14.78 -2.68
CA GLU A 150 9.37 15.73 -1.71
C GLU A 150 9.12 17.17 -2.15
N ALA A 151 9.40 17.48 -3.42
CA ALA A 151 9.14 18.81 -3.98
C ALA A 151 7.65 19.19 -3.94
N ARG A 152 6.75 18.22 -4.12
CA ARG A 152 5.31 18.42 -4.00
C ARG A 152 4.89 18.67 -2.56
N LEU A 153 5.41 17.88 -1.62
CA LEU A 153 5.12 17.98 -0.19
C LEU A 153 5.58 19.30 0.42
N ALA A 154 6.63 19.94 -0.10
CA ALA A 154 7.04 21.27 0.32
C ALA A 154 5.95 22.35 0.13
N GLN A 155 4.93 22.07 -0.70
CA GLN A 155 3.83 22.98 -0.99
C GLN A 155 2.53 22.59 -0.25
N THR A 156 2.56 21.54 0.59
CA THR A 156 1.37 21.07 1.31
C THR A 156 1.42 21.47 2.79
N PRO A 157 0.25 21.78 3.40
CA PRO A 157 0.20 22.15 4.81
C PRO A 157 0.23 20.93 5.74
N GLY A 158 0.63 21.19 6.99
CA GLY A 158 0.44 20.28 8.11
C GLY A 158 1.56 19.25 8.31
N PRO A 159 1.48 18.43 9.37
CA PRO A 159 2.47 17.41 9.71
C PRO A 159 2.36 16.15 8.85
N PHE A 160 1.19 15.84 8.29
CA PHE A 160 0.98 14.75 7.34
C PHE A 160 1.21 15.19 5.89
N ALA A 161 1.04 14.31 4.95
CA ALA A 161 1.19 14.63 3.53
C ALA A 161 0.25 15.77 3.09
N TYR A 162 -0.90 15.90 3.74
CA TYR A 162 -1.81 17.02 3.55
C TYR A 162 -2.67 17.26 4.80
N GLY A 163 -2.40 18.35 5.52
CA GLY A 163 -3.20 18.74 6.70
C GLY A 163 -2.80 18.02 7.99
N ASP A 164 -3.74 17.99 8.95
CA ASP A 164 -3.48 17.62 10.33
C ASP A 164 -3.82 16.16 10.67
N ARG A 165 -4.22 15.38 9.68
CA ARG A 165 -4.57 13.96 9.83
C ARG A 165 -4.07 13.14 8.66
N PRO A 166 -3.86 11.81 8.84
CA PRO A 166 -3.47 10.93 7.75
C PRO A 166 -4.48 10.95 6.60
N THR A 167 -3.96 10.92 5.39
CA THR A 167 -4.71 10.86 4.15
C THR A 167 -4.27 9.65 3.31
N LEU A 168 -4.91 9.41 2.19
CA LEU A 168 -4.51 8.41 1.19
C LEU A 168 -3.03 8.57 0.78
N ALA A 169 -2.50 9.79 0.78
CA ALA A 169 -1.10 10.06 0.46
C ALA A 169 -0.14 9.45 1.51
N ASP A 170 -0.42 9.65 2.79
CA ASP A 170 0.36 9.07 3.90
C ASP A 170 0.32 7.55 3.88
N ILE A 171 -0.86 6.99 3.62
CA ILE A 171 -1.09 5.55 3.48
C ILE A 171 -0.25 4.96 2.33
N CYS A 172 0.07 5.74 1.30
CA CYS A 172 0.95 5.32 0.21
C CYS A 172 2.43 5.54 0.51
N ILE A 173 2.79 6.67 1.10
CA ILE A 173 4.18 7.06 1.38
C ILE A 173 4.82 6.09 2.38
N VAL A 174 4.19 5.81 3.52
CA VAL A 174 4.79 5.00 4.58
C VAL A 174 5.16 3.59 4.12
N PRO A 175 4.30 2.81 3.44
CA PRO A 175 4.69 1.53 2.86
C PRO A 175 5.78 1.63 1.79
N GLN A 176 5.85 2.75 1.08
CA GLN A 176 6.90 2.97 0.09
C GLN A 176 8.25 3.26 0.75
N ILE A 177 8.29 3.94 1.88
CA ILE A 177 9.51 4.13 2.69
C ILE A 177 10.02 2.78 3.21
N PHE A 178 9.14 1.93 3.72
CA PHE A 178 9.50 0.56 4.10
C PHE A 178 10.14 -0.21 2.93
N ASN A 179 9.57 -0.07 1.73
CA ASN A 179 10.12 -0.67 0.52
C ASN A 179 11.47 -0.05 0.12
N ALA A 180 11.63 1.28 0.22
CA ALA A 180 12.85 2.01 -0.06
C ALA A 180 14.04 1.50 0.77
N ARG A 181 13.84 1.31 2.08
CA ARG A 181 14.88 0.77 2.98
C ARG A 181 15.32 -0.64 2.58
N ARG A 182 14.45 -1.45 2.01
CA ARG A 182 14.80 -2.80 1.54
C ARG A 182 15.73 -2.81 0.32
N PHE A 183 15.78 -1.73 -0.42
CA PHE A 183 16.64 -1.53 -1.58
C PHE A 183 17.77 -0.54 -1.30
N ASP A 184 18.04 -0.24 -0.03
CA ASP A 184 19.08 0.68 0.43
C ASP A 184 19.02 2.05 -0.28
N ALA A 185 17.78 2.53 -0.54
CA ALA A 185 17.57 3.87 -1.08
C ALA A 185 18.00 4.94 -0.06
N ASP A 186 18.68 5.98 -0.53
CA ASP A 186 19.07 7.09 0.33
C ASP A 186 17.87 7.98 0.64
N LEU A 187 17.44 7.95 1.89
CA LEU A 187 16.32 8.75 2.39
C LEU A 187 16.76 10.10 2.98
N ALA A 188 18.07 10.36 3.12
CA ALA A 188 18.58 11.59 3.73
C ALA A 188 18.10 12.87 3.02
N PRO A 189 18.02 12.93 1.68
CA PRO A 189 17.54 14.12 0.96
C PRO A 189 16.03 14.41 1.14
N PHE A 190 15.24 13.45 1.61
CA PHE A 190 13.77 13.52 1.65
C PHE A 190 13.30 13.84 3.07
N GLU A 191 13.53 15.06 3.52
CA GLU A 191 13.24 15.49 4.89
C GLU A 191 11.76 15.43 5.20
N ARG A 192 10.92 15.96 4.30
CA ARG A 192 9.48 16.00 4.48
C ARG A 192 8.85 14.62 4.50
N ILE A 193 9.29 13.72 3.62
CA ILE A 193 8.87 12.32 3.59
C ILE A 193 9.20 11.63 4.93
N ARG A 194 10.41 11.85 5.48
CA ARG A 194 10.81 11.27 6.77
C ARG A 194 10.01 11.85 7.95
N GLN A 195 9.68 13.14 7.91
CA GLN A 195 8.82 13.78 8.92
C GLN A 195 7.41 13.16 8.90
N ILE A 196 6.83 12.97 7.73
CA ILE A 196 5.51 12.32 7.56
C ILE A 196 5.53 10.91 8.14
N GLU A 197 6.56 10.12 7.84
CA GLU A 197 6.68 8.80 8.45
C GLU A 197 6.74 8.88 9.97
N ALA A 198 7.57 9.77 10.51
CA ALA A 198 7.71 9.92 11.96
C ALA A 198 6.37 10.30 12.65
N GLU A 199 5.55 11.15 12.01
CA GLU A 199 4.21 11.46 12.51
C GLU A 199 3.25 10.28 12.38
N ALA A 200 3.22 9.61 11.23
CA ALA A 200 2.36 8.48 10.98
C ALA A 200 2.64 7.31 11.96
N MET A 201 3.91 7.05 12.23
CA MET A 201 4.34 5.98 13.15
C MET A 201 4.07 6.27 14.64
N LYS A 202 3.54 7.42 14.99
CA LYS A 202 2.95 7.68 16.33
C LYS A 202 1.55 7.08 16.46
N LEU A 203 0.90 6.70 15.37
CA LEU A 203 -0.45 6.18 15.34
C LEU A 203 -0.44 4.65 15.32
N ASP A 204 -1.15 4.04 16.25
CA ASP A 204 -1.28 2.58 16.35
C ASP A 204 -1.75 1.93 15.02
N ALA A 205 -2.57 2.66 14.26
CA ALA A 205 -3.07 2.21 12.97
C ALA A 205 -1.95 1.89 11.96
N PHE A 206 -0.88 2.66 11.95
CA PHE A 206 0.29 2.44 11.09
C PHE A 206 1.22 1.37 11.69
N VAL A 207 1.50 1.47 12.98
CA VAL A 207 2.37 0.53 13.70
C VAL A 207 1.83 -0.90 13.63
N ALA A 208 0.54 -1.10 13.91
CA ALA A 208 -0.08 -2.42 13.85
C ALA A 208 -0.12 -3.03 12.43
N ALA A 209 -0.11 -2.17 11.40
CA ALA A 209 -0.11 -2.60 10.01
C ALA A 209 1.28 -2.96 9.47
N GLU A 210 2.38 -2.70 10.21
CA GLU A 210 3.74 -2.99 9.77
C GLU A 210 3.91 -4.45 9.33
N PRO A 211 4.71 -4.69 8.27
CA PRO A 211 4.97 -6.04 7.77
C PRO A 211 5.45 -7.03 8.85
N GLY A 212 6.39 -6.64 9.69
CA GLY A 212 6.94 -7.51 10.74
C GLY A 212 5.98 -7.84 11.88
N ARG A 213 4.81 -7.19 11.94
CA ARG A 213 3.76 -7.43 12.95
C ARG A 213 2.61 -8.31 12.43
N GLN A 214 2.67 -8.71 11.17
CA GLN A 214 1.60 -9.53 10.60
C GLN A 214 1.78 -11.00 10.97
N PRO A 215 0.66 -11.75 11.11
CA PRO A 215 0.72 -13.17 11.49
C PRO A 215 1.48 -14.06 10.51
N ASP A 216 1.59 -13.64 9.23
CA ASP A 216 2.32 -14.33 8.18
C ASP A 216 3.77 -13.83 8.02
N ALA A 217 4.28 -13.01 8.95
CA ALA A 217 5.66 -12.52 8.91
C ALA A 217 6.66 -13.64 9.19
N GLU A 218 7.80 -13.63 8.43
CA GLU A 218 8.93 -14.57 8.52
C GLU A 218 10.12 -13.92 9.24
#